data_de29725f8a50b5a2faf809732151096f
#
_entry.id   de29725f8a50b5a2faf809732151096f
#
_cell.length_a   1.000
_cell.length_b   1.000
_cell.length_c   1.000
_cell.angle_alpha   90.00
_cell.angle_beta   90.00
_cell.angle_gamma   90.00
#
_symmetry.space_group_name_H-M   'P 1'
#
loop_
_entity.id
_entity.type
_entity.pdbx_description
1 polymer ?
#
loop_
_entity_poly.entity_id
_entity_poly.type
_entity_poly.pdbx_seq_one_letter_code
_entity_poly.pdbx_strand_id
1 'polypeptide(L)'
;QVKLTLGEIRSIQVNVMGEVVVPGTYTLSSFASVFHALYRAGGVNPIGSLRSIKVIRNGNTIADLDVYDLLMKGKMKDDIRLQDGDVILVDPYQSLVQILGKVKRPMFYEMKPTETVGTLLKYSGGFTGDAYKKALRIIRKSGREHQIYNVDEMDYSVFRVDDGDKITVDSVLQRFENRVEIRGAVYREGLYQLDGTMNTVKQLIKKAEGLRGDAFLNRAIIDRELEDLSHEVIQVDVKGLLNGTAADIPLQKNDILYIPSIHDLK
;
A
#
# COMPACT_ATOMS: atom_id res chain seq x y z
N GLN A 1 -10.78 64.76 9.20
CA GLN A 1 -10.81 63.46 9.94
C GLN A 1 -11.60 62.45 9.10
N VAL A 2 -10.96 61.40 8.59
CA VAL A 2 -11.61 60.29 7.96
C VAL A 2 -12.02 59.30 9.06
N LYS A 3 -13.31 59.10 9.29
CA LYS A 3 -13.86 58.07 10.16
C LYS A 3 -13.99 56.79 9.31
N LEU A 4 -13.13 55.80 9.53
CA LEU A 4 -13.31 54.43 9.08
C LEU A 4 -14.22 53.72 10.10
N THR A 5 -15.48 53.46 9.72
CA THR A 5 -16.38 52.59 10.48
C THR A 5 -16.30 51.19 9.81
N LEU A 6 -15.93 50.17 10.58
CA LEU A 6 -16.12 48.78 10.17
C LEU A 6 -17.62 48.51 10.08
N GLY A 7 -18.11 48.26 8.84
CA GLY A 7 -19.48 47.82 8.67
C GLY A 7 -19.72 46.45 9.28
N GLU A 8 -20.95 46.19 9.70
CA GLU A 8 -21.36 44.88 10.20
C GLU A 8 -21.23 43.82 9.08
N ILE A 9 -20.69 42.64 9.44
CA ILE A 9 -20.61 41.51 8.50
C ILE A 9 -22.03 41.05 8.20
N ARG A 10 -22.43 41.19 6.94
CA ARG A 10 -23.74 40.77 6.47
C ARG A 10 -23.86 39.23 6.57
N SER A 11 -24.97 38.75 7.11
CA SER A 11 -25.35 37.36 7.09
C SER A 11 -26.15 36.99 5.83
N ILE A 12 -26.03 35.75 5.41
CA ILE A 12 -26.77 35.15 4.32
C ILE A 12 -27.49 33.89 4.81
N GLN A 13 -28.58 33.50 4.20
CA GLN A 13 -29.25 32.23 4.42
C GLN A 13 -29.02 31.31 3.22
N VAL A 14 -28.60 30.09 3.50
CA VAL A 14 -28.38 29.04 2.51
C VAL A 14 -29.12 27.77 2.91
N ASN A 15 -29.60 27.03 1.93
CA ASN A 15 -30.24 25.72 2.15
C ASN A 15 -29.27 24.62 1.85
N VAL A 16 -29.05 23.71 2.82
CA VAL A 16 -28.22 22.53 2.64
C VAL A 16 -29.14 21.30 2.61
N MET A 17 -29.13 20.58 1.49
CA MET A 17 -30.05 19.51 1.21
C MET A 17 -29.36 18.27 0.65
N GLY A 18 -30.12 17.16 0.54
CA GLY A 18 -29.62 15.88 0.05
C GLY A 18 -28.92 15.09 1.15
N GLU A 19 -27.85 14.41 0.78
CA GLU A 19 -27.16 13.41 1.62
C GLU A 19 -26.15 14.07 2.59
N VAL A 20 -26.68 14.89 3.51
CA VAL A 20 -25.95 15.52 4.61
C VAL A 20 -26.48 15.03 5.95
N VAL A 21 -25.72 15.21 7.02
CA VAL A 21 -26.08 14.72 8.36
C VAL A 21 -27.32 15.46 8.88
N VAL A 22 -27.36 16.79 8.73
CA VAL A 22 -28.50 17.61 9.15
C VAL A 22 -28.91 18.55 8.00
N PRO A 23 -29.84 18.15 7.15
CA PRO A 23 -30.37 19.04 6.11
C PRO A 23 -31.19 20.19 6.73
N GLY A 24 -31.10 21.36 6.11
CA GLY A 24 -31.84 22.53 6.62
C GLY A 24 -31.33 23.86 6.07
N THR A 25 -31.90 24.93 6.60
CA THR A 25 -31.52 26.33 6.26
C THR A 25 -30.53 26.82 7.32
N TYR A 26 -29.42 27.37 6.88
CA TYR A 26 -28.34 27.86 7.73
C TYR A 26 -28.05 29.33 7.50
N THR A 27 -27.91 30.06 8.60
CA THR A 27 -27.44 31.46 8.56
C THR A 27 -25.92 31.46 8.66
N LEU A 28 -25.25 32.00 7.67
CA LEU A 28 -23.80 32.06 7.56
C LEU A 28 -23.32 33.49 7.30
N SER A 29 -22.04 33.76 7.49
CA SER A 29 -21.40 34.99 7.05
C SER A 29 -21.44 35.09 5.53
N SER A 30 -21.57 36.31 4.98
CA SER A 30 -21.46 36.56 3.53
C SER A 30 -20.11 36.20 2.92
N PHE A 31 -19.10 35.83 3.74
CA PHE A 31 -17.82 35.32 3.30
C PHE A 31 -17.75 33.78 3.33
N ALA A 32 -18.85 33.11 3.70
CA ALA A 32 -18.87 31.67 3.78
C ALA A 32 -18.74 30.99 2.39
N SER A 33 -18.01 29.89 2.37
CA SER A 33 -17.90 28.97 1.25
C SER A 33 -18.79 27.75 1.48
N VAL A 34 -18.87 26.86 0.46
CA VAL A 34 -19.60 25.59 0.54
C VAL A 34 -19.15 24.74 1.73
N PHE A 35 -17.85 24.72 2.06
CA PHE A 35 -17.35 23.99 3.21
C PHE A 35 -17.92 24.48 4.55
N HIS A 36 -18.05 25.78 4.72
CA HIS A 36 -18.63 26.32 5.96
C HIS A 36 -20.08 25.87 6.12
N ALA A 37 -20.82 25.81 5.02
CA ALA A 37 -22.20 25.32 5.03
C ALA A 37 -22.29 23.84 5.35
N LEU A 38 -21.47 23.01 4.69
CA LEU A 38 -21.40 21.57 4.94
C LEU A 38 -20.96 21.27 6.38
N TYR A 39 -19.97 21.99 6.88
CA TYR A 39 -19.52 21.84 8.25
C TYR A 39 -20.65 22.12 9.26
N ARG A 40 -21.43 23.17 9.02
CA ARG A 40 -22.61 23.53 9.85
C ARG A 40 -23.71 22.47 9.76
N ALA A 41 -23.85 21.80 8.63
CA ALA A 41 -24.78 20.69 8.41
C ALA A 41 -24.29 19.36 8.98
N GLY A 42 -23.14 19.33 9.67
CA GLY A 42 -22.54 18.11 10.23
C GLY A 42 -21.78 17.26 9.21
N GLY A 43 -21.55 17.77 7.99
CA GLY A 43 -20.86 17.07 6.90
C GLY A 43 -21.80 16.24 6.03
N VAL A 44 -21.18 15.46 5.12
CA VAL A 44 -21.88 14.54 4.22
C VAL A 44 -22.16 13.23 4.99
N ASN A 45 -23.32 12.64 4.80
CA ASN A 45 -23.69 11.37 5.43
C ASN A 45 -23.02 10.18 4.71
N PRO A 46 -23.09 8.93 5.25
CA PRO A 46 -22.37 7.77 4.67
C PRO A 46 -22.74 7.39 3.23
N ILE A 47 -23.90 7.81 2.73
CA ILE A 47 -24.34 7.56 1.35
C ILE A 47 -24.16 8.78 0.43
N GLY A 48 -23.72 9.90 0.98
CA GLY A 48 -23.52 11.12 0.22
C GLY A 48 -22.22 11.13 -0.58
N SER A 49 -22.29 11.77 -1.74
CA SER A 49 -21.13 11.95 -2.61
C SER A 49 -20.19 13.04 -2.08
N LEU A 50 -18.91 12.74 -2.03
CA LEU A 50 -17.84 13.72 -1.85
C LEU A 50 -17.33 14.27 -3.20
N ARG A 51 -17.87 13.76 -4.32
CA ARG A 51 -17.40 14.05 -5.67
C ARG A 51 -18.41 14.81 -6.53
N SER A 52 -19.62 15.04 -5.99
CA SER A 52 -20.67 15.84 -6.63
C SER A 52 -21.45 16.59 -5.54
N ILE A 53 -21.00 17.82 -5.27
CA ILE A 53 -21.66 18.74 -4.36
C ILE A 53 -22.05 19.98 -5.17
N LYS A 54 -23.32 20.07 -5.49
CA LYS A 54 -23.83 21.11 -6.38
C LYS A 54 -24.23 22.35 -5.62
N VAL A 55 -23.91 23.51 -6.17
CA VAL A 55 -24.43 24.77 -5.72
C VAL A 55 -25.42 25.27 -6.74
N ILE A 56 -26.66 25.48 -6.33
CA ILE A 56 -27.79 25.91 -7.17
C ILE A 56 -28.17 27.32 -6.77
N ARG A 57 -28.18 28.22 -7.74
CA ARG A 57 -28.59 29.64 -7.61
C ARG A 57 -29.60 29.97 -8.63
N ASN A 58 -30.75 30.52 -8.20
CA ASN A 58 -31.86 30.85 -9.08
C ASN A 58 -32.29 29.68 -10.02
N GLY A 59 -32.30 28.45 -9.47
CA GLY A 59 -32.66 27.24 -10.22
C GLY A 59 -31.57 26.66 -11.14
N ASN A 60 -30.41 27.29 -11.24
CA ASN A 60 -29.34 26.83 -12.10
C ASN A 60 -28.14 26.29 -11.24
N THR A 61 -27.56 25.19 -11.66
CA THR A 61 -26.31 24.71 -11.08
C THR A 61 -25.16 25.60 -11.51
N ILE A 62 -24.55 26.31 -10.58
CA ILE A 62 -23.45 27.26 -10.83
C ILE A 62 -22.09 26.69 -10.48
N ALA A 63 -22.04 25.62 -9.69
CA ALA A 63 -20.83 24.90 -9.35
C ALA A 63 -21.14 23.45 -9.03
N ASP A 64 -20.19 22.54 -9.30
CA ASP A 64 -20.20 21.13 -8.91
C ASP A 64 -18.82 20.80 -8.34
N LEU A 65 -18.75 20.65 -7.01
CA LEU A 65 -17.50 20.53 -6.28
C LEU A 65 -17.14 19.08 -6.08
N ASP A 66 -15.86 18.79 -6.30
CA ASP A 66 -15.22 17.52 -6.01
C ASP A 66 -14.23 17.69 -4.83
N VAL A 67 -14.60 17.16 -3.67
CA VAL A 67 -13.77 17.27 -2.45
C VAL A 67 -12.44 16.52 -2.59
N TYR A 68 -12.37 15.50 -3.47
CA TYR A 68 -11.11 14.78 -3.73
C TYR A 68 -10.07 15.70 -4.37
N ASP A 69 -10.45 16.69 -5.15
CA ASP A 69 -9.51 17.69 -5.67
C ASP A 69 -8.85 18.49 -4.54
N LEU A 70 -9.61 18.84 -3.50
CA LEU A 70 -9.04 19.47 -2.32
C LEU A 70 -8.13 18.53 -1.55
N LEU A 71 -8.59 17.31 -1.25
CA LEU A 71 -7.85 16.32 -0.46
C LEU A 71 -6.54 15.89 -1.13
N MET A 72 -6.54 15.79 -2.46
CA MET A 72 -5.40 15.28 -3.23
C MET A 72 -4.49 16.38 -3.77
N LYS A 73 -5.03 17.55 -4.07
CA LYS A 73 -4.29 18.64 -4.74
C LYS A 73 -4.16 19.91 -3.89
N GLY A 74 -4.84 19.95 -2.73
CA GLY A 74 -4.88 21.14 -1.86
C GLY A 74 -5.60 22.34 -2.50
N LYS A 75 -6.31 22.13 -3.61
CA LYS A 75 -7.05 23.17 -4.34
C LYS A 75 -8.44 22.66 -4.67
N MET A 76 -9.44 23.50 -4.49
CA MET A 76 -10.77 23.23 -4.94
C MET A 76 -11.10 24.13 -6.12
N LYS A 77 -11.39 23.53 -7.26
CA LYS A 77 -11.55 24.25 -8.53
C LYS A 77 -12.76 25.18 -8.52
N ASP A 78 -13.85 24.80 -7.88
CA ASP A 78 -15.14 25.48 -7.97
C ASP A 78 -15.67 25.91 -6.58
N ASP A 79 -14.78 26.14 -5.59
CA ASP A 79 -15.18 26.70 -4.31
C ASP A 79 -15.56 28.17 -4.49
N ILE A 80 -16.85 28.38 -4.60
CA ILE A 80 -17.44 29.71 -4.80
C ILE A 80 -17.90 30.32 -3.49
N ARG A 81 -17.93 31.64 -3.45
CA ARG A 81 -18.55 32.37 -2.36
C ARG A 81 -20.09 32.25 -2.45
N LEU A 82 -20.68 31.81 -1.34
CA LEU A 82 -22.11 31.62 -1.25
C LEU A 82 -22.84 32.97 -1.23
N GLN A 83 -24.08 32.98 -1.75
CA GLN A 83 -25.01 34.12 -1.73
C GLN A 83 -26.29 33.72 -1.00
N ASP A 84 -27.05 34.75 -0.63
CA ASP A 84 -28.34 34.56 0.01
C ASP A 84 -29.30 33.81 -0.92
N GLY A 85 -29.95 32.76 -0.38
CA GLY A 85 -30.85 31.90 -1.14
C GLY A 85 -30.18 30.75 -1.91
N ASP A 86 -28.84 30.60 -1.86
CA ASP A 86 -28.18 29.46 -2.50
C ASP A 86 -28.65 28.14 -1.90
N VAL A 87 -28.72 27.10 -2.73
CA VAL A 87 -28.99 25.72 -2.33
C VAL A 87 -27.75 24.91 -2.57
N ILE A 88 -27.26 24.22 -1.53
CA ILE A 88 -26.19 23.26 -1.60
C ILE A 88 -26.83 21.88 -1.58
N LEU A 89 -26.67 21.13 -2.66
CA LEU A 89 -27.24 19.80 -2.84
C LEU A 89 -26.13 18.76 -2.90
N VAL A 90 -26.18 17.80 -1.99
CA VAL A 90 -25.29 16.64 -1.99
C VAL A 90 -26.05 15.44 -2.53
N ASP A 91 -25.62 14.92 -3.67
CA ASP A 91 -26.20 13.72 -4.27
C ASP A 91 -25.71 12.45 -3.55
N PRO A 92 -26.38 11.28 -3.68
CA PRO A 92 -25.83 9.99 -3.30
C PRO A 92 -24.58 9.66 -4.12
N TYR A 93 -23.62 8.90 -3.55
CA TYR A 93 -22.47 8.41 -4.30
C TYR A 93 -22.91 7.47 -5.44
N GLN A 94 -22.16 7.47 -6.55
CA GLN A 94 -22.47 6.62 -7.72
C GLN A 94 -21.69 5.32 -7.73
N SER A 95 -20.43 5.35 -7.34
CA SER A 95 -19.54 4.19 -7.36
C SER A 95 -18.63 4.21 -6.15
N LEU A 96 -18.66 3.13 -5.38
CA LEU A 96 -17.85 2.94 -4.20
C LEU A 96 -16.99 1.69 -4.35
N VAL A 97 -15.66 1.86 -4.27
CA VAL A 97 -14.66 0.81 -4.49
C VAL A 97 -13.86 0.62 -3.21
N GLN A 98 -13.64 -0.63 -2.82
CA GLN A 98 -12.84 -0.98 -1.65
C GLN A 98 -11.42 -1.38 -2.08
N ILE A 99 -10.40 -0.79 -1.45
CA ILE A 99 -9.01 -1.24 -1.58
C ILE A 99 -8.49 -1.73 -0.23
N LEU A 100 -7.86 -2.90 -0.23
CA LEU A 100 -7.37 -3.61 0.95
C LEU A 100 -5.92 -4.06 0.76
N GLY A 101 -5.31 -4.49 1.87
CA GLY A 101 -3.96 -5.07 1.88
C GLY A 101 -2.87 -4.01 1.95
N LYS A 102 -1.83 -4.17 1.12
CA LYS A 102 -0.56 -3.45 1.26
C LYS A 102 -0.54 -2.08 0.57
N VAL A 103 -1.51 -1.24 0.92
CA VAL A 103 -1.57 0.19 0.56
C VAL A 103 -1.54 1.05 1.82
N LYS A 104 -1.16 2.31 1.70
CA LYS A 104 -1.00 3.19 2.87
C LYS A 104 -2.31 3.56 3.55
N ARG A 105 -3.41 3.64 2.78
CA ARG A 105 -4.76 3.96 3.29
C ARG A 105 -5.79 2.98 2.72
N PRO A 106 -5.88 1.75 3.28
CA PRO A 106 -6.89 0.79 2.88
C PRO A 106 -8.26 1.25 3.39
N MET A 107 -9.17 1.56 2.47
CA MET A 107 -10.53 2.00 2.78
C MET A 107 -11.41 1.98 1.54
N PHE A 108 -12.63 2.46 1.67
CA PHE A 108 -13.52 2.72 0.54
C PHE A 108 -13.21 4.08 -0.09
N TYR A 109 -13.25 4.12 -1.41
CA TYR A 109 -13.09 5.34 -2.21
C TYR A 109 -14.24 5.48 -3.19
N GLU A 110 -14.76 6.70 -3.29
CA GLU A 110 -15.72 7.05 -4.32
C GLU A 110 -14.96 7.29 -5.64
N MET A 111 -15.30 6.52 -6.66
CA MET A 111 -14.61 6.55 -7.95
C MET A 111 -15.53 7.03 -9.07
N LYS A 112 -14.99 7.81 -10.00
CA LYS A 112 -15.70 8.21 -11.22
C LYS A 112 -15.57 7.11 -12.29
N PRO A 113 -16.52 6.97 -13.22
CA PRO A 113 -16.52 5.90 -14.23
C PRO A 113 -15.29 5.89 -15.15
N THR A 114 -14.58 7.01 -15.25
CA THR A 114 -13.37 7.14 -16.06
C THR A 114 -12.10 6.84 -15.31
N GLU A 115 -12.17 6.68 -13.99
CA GLU A 115 -11.00 6.48 -13.15
C GLU A 115 -10.54 5.03 -13.13
N THR A 116 -9.25 4.85 -12.92
CA THR A 116 -8.55 3.58 -13.07
C THR A 116 -7.97 3.10 -11.74
N VAL A 117 -7.46 1.87 -11.75
CA VAL A 117 -6.66 1.31 -10.63
C VAL A 117 -5.52 2.25 -10.24
N GLY A 118 -4.84 2.84 -11.23
CA GLY A 118 -3.76 3.80 -10.97
C GLY A 118 -4.22 5.03 -10.22
N THR A 119 -5.43 5.54 -10.53
CA THR A 119 -6.04 6.65 -9.79
C THR A 119 -6.39 6.24 -8.37
N LEU A 120 -6.98 5.06 -8.17
CA LEU A 120 -7.30 4.52 -6.85
C LEU A 120 -6.04 4.33 -5.98
N LEU A 121 -4.95 3.82 -6.58
CA LEU A 121 -3.66 3.71 -5.89
C LEU A 121 -3.12 5.08 -5.43
N LYS A 122 -3.30 6.14 -6.23
CA LYS A 122 -2.94 7.50 -5.80
C LYS A 122 -3.79 7.97 -4.62
N TYR A 123 -5.09 7.73 -4.66
CA TYR A 123 -5.99 8.08 -3.56
C TYR A 123 -5.66 7.34 -2.27
N SER A 124 -5.28 6.06 -2.36
CA SER A 124 -4.85 5.26 -1.21
C SER A 124 -3.45 5.59 -0.68
N GLY A 125 -2.77 6.56 -1.28
CA GLY A 125 -1.42 6.99 -0.91
C GLY A 125 -0.30 6.10 -1.45
N GLY A 126 -0.61 5.17 -2.35
CA GLY A 126 0.32 4.23 -2.94
C GLY A 126 0.57 3.00 -2.08
N PHE A 127 1.50 2.19 -2.52
CA PHE A 127 1.89 0.93 -1.89
C PHE A 127 2.68 1.12 -0.58
N THR A 128 2.57 0.15 0.32
CA THR A 128 3.51 -0.01 1.44
C THR A 128 4.84 -0.58 0.95
N GLY A 129 5.88 -0.53 1.80
CA GLY A 129 7.22 -1.03 1.44
C GLY A 129 7.28 -2.53 1.15
N ASP A 130 6.38 -3.30 1.76
CA ASP A 130 6.28 -4.76 1.65
C ASP A 130 5.20 -5.22 0.65
N ALA A 131 4.65 -4.31 -0.15
CA ALA A 131 3.63 -4.62 -1.14
C ALA A 131 4.20 -5.36 -2.37
N TYR A 132 3.47 -6.37 -2.85
CA TYR A 132 3.70 -6.95 -4.16
C TYR A 132 3.10 -6.04 -5.23
N LYS A 133 3.97 -5.29 -5.93
CA LYS A 133 3.56 -4.20 -6.82
C LYS A 133 3.27 -4.64 -8.26
N LYS A 134 3.69 -5.85 -8.64
CA LYS A 134 3.61 -6.32 -10.04
C LYS A 134 2.21 -6.71 -10.49
N ALA A 135 1.36 -7.11 -9.55
CA ALA A 135 -0.02 -7.45 -9.84
C ALA A 135 -0.91 -7.22 -8.60
N LEU A 136 -2.19 -6.97 -8.84
CA LEU A 136 -3.22 -6.94 -7.82
C LEU A 136 -4.45 -7.74 -8.26
N ARG A 137 -5.28 -8.09 -7.31
CA ARG A 137 -6.49 -8.86 -7.55
C ARG A 137 -7.72 -8.00 -7.32
N ILE A 138 -8.64 -8.05 -8.29
CA ILE A 138 -9.95 -7.39 -8.21
C ILE A 138 -11.03 -8.47 -8.19
N ILE A 139 -11.96 -8.36 -7.27
CA ILE A 139 -13.20 -9.13 -7.25
C ILE A 139 -14.32 -8.17 -7.59
N ARG A 140 -14.98 -8.44 -8.71
CA ARG A 140 -16.12 -7.66 -9.26
C ARG A 140 -17.38 -8.50 -9.24
N LYS A 141 -18.51 -7.87 -8.96
CA LYS A 141 -19.83 -8.53 -9.05
C LYS A 141 -20.33 -8.48 -10.48
N SER A 142 -20.69 -9.62 -11.05
CA SER A 142 -21.19 -9.73 -12.44
C SER A 142 -22.72 -9.82 -12.55
N GLY A 143 -23.43 -9.27 -11.55
CA GLY A 143 -24.89 -9.36 -11.46
C GLY A 143 -25.36 -10.63 -10.76
N ARG A 144 -24.84 -11.80 -11.11
CA ARG A 144 -25.21 -13.08 -10.47
C ARG A 144 -24.09 -13.70 -9.66
N GLU A 145 -22.87 -13.54 -10.13
CA GLU A 145 -21.67 -14.20 -9.59
C GLU A 145 -20.55 -13.20 -9.38
N HIS A 146 -19.40 -13.67 -8.91
CA HIS A 146 -18.19 -12.88 -8.79
C HIS A 146 -17.25 -13.19 -9.95
N GLN A 147 -16.61 -12.17 -10.48
CA GLN A 147 -15.50 -12.27 -11.43
C GLN A 147 -14.20 -11.86 -10.75
N ILE A 148 -13.11 -12.57 -11.08
CA ILE A 148 -11.77 -12.25 -10.59
C ILE A 148 -10.94 -11.70 -11.75
N TYR A 149 -10.29 -10.58 -11.52
CA TYR A 149 -9.29 -10.01 -12.42
C TYR A 149 -7.95 -9.96 -11.70
N ASN A 150 -6.91 -10.48 -12.36
CA ASN A 150 -5.53 -10.22 -11.99
C ASN A 150 -5.03 -9.12 -12.93
N VAL A 151 -4.74 -7.96 -12.35
CA VAL A 151 -4.33 -6.77 -13.12
C VAL A 151 -2.85 -6.56 -12.89
N ASP A 152 -2.08 -6.58 -13.97
CA ASP A 152 -0.64 -6.38 -13.93
C ASP A 152 -0.28 -4.89 -13.84
N GLU A 153 0.92 -4.60 -13.35
CA GLU A 153 1.41 -3.22 -13.14
C GLU A 153 1.28 -2.35 -14.40
N MET A 154 1.51 -2.92 -15.58
CA MET A 154 1.41 -2.21 -16.86
C MET A 154 -0.01 -1.71 -17.15
N ASP A 155 -1.02 -2.40 -16.63
CA ASP A 155 -2.43 -2.11 -16.90
C ASP A 155 -3.08 -1.21 -15.84
N TYR A 156 -2.40 -0.85 -14.76
CA TYR A 156 -2.96 -0.01 -13.69
C TYR A 156 -3.48 1.33 -14.17
N SER A 157 -2.84 1.89 -15.20
CA SER A 157 -3.23 3.20 -15.75
C SER A 157 -4.44 3.16 -16.68
N VAL A 158 -4.83 1.97 -17.16
CA VAL A 158 -5.89 1.78 -18.15
C VAL A 158 -7.06 0.96 -17.63
N PHE A 159 -6.84 0.08 -16.65
CA PHE A 159 -7.91 -0.74 -16.09
C PHE A 159 -8.86 0.10 -15.24
N ARG A 160 -10.12 0.21 -15.70
CA ARG A 160 -11.16 0.98 -15.01
C ARG A 160 -11.75 0.17 -13.86
N VAL A 161 -11.95 0.85 -12.75
CA VAL A 161 -12.66 0.30 -11.58
C VAL A 161 -14.16 0.52 -11.75
N ASP A 162 -14.95 -0.31 -11.09
CA ASP A 162 -16.41 -0.29 -11.17
C ASP A 162 -17.02 -0.35 -9.77
N ASP A 163 -18.29 0.02 -9.66
CA ASP A 163 -19.00 0.04 -8.38
C ASP A 163 -19.01 -1.34 -7.70
N GLY A 164 -18.68 -1.35 -6.43
CA GLY A 164 -18.61 -2.56 -5.63
C GLY A 164 -17.36 -3.42 -5.86
N ASP A 165 -16.39 -2.95 -6.66
CA ASP A 165 -15.10 -3.65 -6.80
C ASP A 165 -14.38 -3.74 -5.46
N LYS A 166 -13.80 -4.91 -5.20
CA LYS A 166 -12.91 -5.16 -4.07
C LYS A 166 -11.52 -5.46 -4.58
N ILE A 167 -10.59 -4.53 -4.36
CA ILE A 167 -9.21 -4.62 -4.79
C ILE A 167 -8.34 -5.07 -3.62
N THR A 168 -7.47 -6.06 -3.84
CA THR A 168 -6.53 -6.56 -2.84
C THR A 168 -5.11 -6.44 -3.36
N VAL A 169 -4.26 -5.80 -2.58
CA VAL A 169 -2.82 -5.72 -2.81
C VAL A 169 -2.12 -6.68 -1.86
N ASP A 170 -1.48 -7.71 -2.40
CA ASP A 170 -0.78 -8.71 -1.62
C ASP A 170 0.60 -8.20 -1.14
N SER A 171 1.19 -8.90 -0.18
CA SER A 171 2.58 -8.66 0.24
C SER A 171 3.55 -9.44 -0.62
N VAL A 172 4.81 -9.00 -0.66
CA VAL A 172 5.92 -9.83 -1.17
C VAL A 172 6.01 -11.12 -0.36
N LEU A 173 6.44 -12.19 -1.01
CA LEU A 173 6.63 -13.48 -0.34
C LEU A 173 7.70 -13.35 0.73
N GLN A 174 7.50 -14.01 1.87
CA GLN A 174 8.51 -14.10 2.93
C GLN A 174 9.57 -15.16 2.58
N ARG A 175 10.21 -14.97 1.44
CA ARG A 175 11.32 -15.78 0.94
C ARG A 175 12.46 -14.87 0.55
N PHE A 176 13.67 -15.39 0.71
CA PHE A 176 14.87 -14.68 0.26
C PHE A 176 15.24 -15.15 -1.16
N GLU A 177 15.62 -14.22 -2.01
CA GLU A 177 16.04 -14.55 -3.38
C GLU A 177 17.46 -15.12 -3.44
N ASN A 178 18.31 -14.76 -2.48
CA ASN A 178 19.75 -14.96 -2.53
C ASN A 178 20.37 -15.25 -1.16
N ARG A 179 19.67 -15.95 -0.29
CA ARG A 179 20.23 -16.29 1.02
C ARG A 179 20.99 -17.61 1.00
N VAL A 180 22.04 -17.66 1.80
CA VAL A 180 22.62 -18.87 2.40
C VAL A 180 22.73 -18.67 3.90
N GLU A 181 22.84 -19.73 4.67
CA GLU A 181 22.94 -19.64 6.12
C GLU A 181 24.11 -20.47 6.60
N ILE A 182 24.80 -20.01 7.63
CA ILE A 182 25.83 -20.77 8.33
C ILE A 182 25.50 -20.86 9.82
N ARG A 183 25.59 -22.05 10.38
CA ARG A 183 25.29 -22.35 11.79
C ARG A 183 26.40 -23.16 12.45
N GLY A 184 26.47 -23.06 13.75
CA GLY A 184 27.32 -23.91 14.59
C GLY A 184 28.68 -23.28 14.94
N ALA A 185 29.76 -24.00 14.85
CA ALA A 185 31.06 -23.61 15.39
C ALA A 185 31.84 -22.61 14.51
N VAL A 186 31.19 -21.46 14.21
CA VAL A 186 31.79 -20.31 13.53
C VAL A 186 31.72 -19.07 14.40
N TYR A 187 32.51 -18.05 14.11
CA TYR A 187 32.47 -16.82 14.91
C TYR A 187 31.19 -16.00 14.69
N ARG A 188 30.67 -16.00 13.45
CA ARG A 188 29.42 -15.26 13.13
C ARG A 188 28.45 -16.13 12.38
N GLU A 189 27.56 -16.73 13.12
CA GLU A 189 26.42 -17.46 12.57
C GLU A 189 25.39 -16.51 11.94
N GLY A 190 24.58 -17.00 11.00
CA GLY A 190 23.44 -16.31 10.47
C GLY A 190 23.31 -16.34 8.96
N LEU A 191 22.55 -15.39 8.45
CA LEU A 191 22.21 -15.28 7.03
C LEU A 191 23.27 -14.46 6.30
N TYR A 192 23.63 -14.95 5.11
CA TYR A 192 24.58 -14.29 4.23
C TYR A 192 24.02 -14.20 2.81
N GLN A 193 24.46 -13.18 2.09
CA GLN A 193 24.11 -12.96 0.70
C GLN A 193 24.86 -13.97 -0.18
N LEU A 194 24.13 -14.69 -1.03
CA LEU A 194 24.70 -15.46 -2.14
C LEU A 194 24.79 -14.55 -3.37
N ASP A 195 25.98 -14.35 -3.88
CA ASP A 195 26.23 -13.56 -5.10
C ASP A 195 27.46 -14.06 -5.88
N GLY A 196 27.85 -13.36 -6.93
CA GLY A 196 29.03 -13.74 -7.75
C GLY A 196 30.38 -13.73 -7.00
N THR A 197 30.45 -13.09 -5.84
CA THR A 197 31.69 -12.96 -5.04
C THR A 197 31.69 -13.87 -3.81
N MET A 198 30.53 -14.32 -3.35
CA MET A 198 30.33 -15.20 -2.21
C MET A 198 29.36 -16.32 -2.62
N ASN A 199 29.91 -17.41 -3.17
CA ASN A 199 29.15 -18.52 -3.73
C ASN A 199 29.74 -19.91 -3.43
N THR A 200 30.73 -20.01 -2.52
CA THR A 200 31.32 -21.27 -2.11
C THR A 200 31.40 -21.43 -0.59
N VAL A 201 31.51 -22.65 -0.13
CA VAL A 201 31.66 -22.98 1.31
C VAL A 201 32.84 -22.25 1.93
N LYS A 202 33.98 -22.25 1.26
CA LYS A 202 35.20 -21.60 1.78
C LYS A 202 35.00 -20.08 1.93
N GLN A 203 34.34 -19.46 0.96
CA GLN A 203 34.05 -18.03 1.03
C GLN A 203 33.05 -17.71 2.14
N LEU A 204 32.03 -18.57 2.34
CA LEU A 204 31.05 -18.42 3.41
C LEU A 204 31.72 -18.51 4.80
N ILE A 205 32.57 -19.52 5.01
CA ILE A 205 33.33 -19.65 6.27
C ILE A 205 34.21 -18.42 6.50
N LYS A 206 34.85 -17.89 5.45
CA LYS A 206 35.66 -16.67 5.54
C LYS A 206 34.81 -15.44 5.90
N LYS A 207 33.59 -15.33 5.31
CA LYS A 207 32.65 -14.26 5.64
C LYS A 207 32.13 -14.33 7.06
N ALA A 208 32.00 -15.55 7.60
CA ALA A 208 31.64 -15.82 9.01
C ALA A 208 32.80 -15.61 9.98
N GLU A 209 33.87 -14.94 9.55
CA GLU A 209 35.09 -14.66 10.31
C GLU A 209 35.87 -15.94 10.74
N GLY A 210 35.58 -17.07 10.08
CA GLY A 210 36.30 -18.33 10.31
C GLY A 210 35.63 -19.24 11.32
N LEU A 211 36.33 -20.33 11.62
CA LEU A 211 35.88 -21.39 12.51
C LEU A 211 36.31 -21.12 13.95
N ARG A 212 35.45 -21.46 14.87
CA ARG A 212 35.81 -21.50 16.30
C ARG A 212 36.75 -22.66 16.59
N GLY A 213 37.51 -22.57 17.67
CA GLY A 213 38.46 -23.60 18.08
C GLY A 213 37.84 -24.94 18.45
N ASP A 214 36.55 -24.97 18.74
CA ASP A 214 35.75 -26.16 19.04
C ASP A 214 35.05 -26.77 17.81
N ALA A 215 35.35 -26.29 16.61
CA ALA A 215 34.72 -26.77 15.37
C ALA A 215 35.11 -28.22 15.05
N PHE A 216 34.13 -29.08 14.82
CA PHE A 216 34.34 -30.47 14.42
C PHE A 216 34.30 -30.62 12.89
N LEU A 217 35.47 -30.60 12.26
CA LEU A 217 35.65 -30.44 10.82
C LEU A 217 35.24 -31.65 9.98
N ASN A 218 35.06 -32.82 10.59
CA ASN A 218 34.81 -34.08 9.87
C ASN A 218 33.32 -34.40 9.69
N ARG A 219 32.41 -33.56 10.21
CA ARG A 219 30.95 -33.78 10.13
C ARG A 219 30.17 -32.53 9.75
N ALA A 220 30.79 -31.61 9.05
CA ALA A 220 30.06 -30.49 8.50
C ALA A 220 29.15 -30.98 7.38
N ILE A 221 28.00 -30.38 7.28
CA ILE A 221 26.98 -30.71 6.28
C ILE A 221 26.37 -29.44 5.66
N ILE A 222 25.93 -29.56 4.42
CA ILE A 222 25.00 -28.61 3.80
C ILE A 222 23.63 -29.28 3.77
N ASP A 223 22.64 -28.63 4.34
CA ASP A 223 21.24 -28.94 4.12
C ASP A 223 20.76 -28.10 2.93
N ARG A 224 20.44 -28.75 1.80
CA ARG A 224 20.07 -28.14 0.53
C ARG A 224 18.61 -28.39 0.22
N GLU A 225 17.83 -27.33 0.06
CA GLU A 225 16.46 -27.39 -0.44
C GLU A 225 16.47 -27.59 -1.96
N LEU A 226 15.83 -28.65 -2.46
CA LEU A 226 15.64 -28.93 -3.87
C LEU A 226 14.40 -28.22 -4.43
N GLU A 227 14.22 -28.27 -5.76
CA GLU A 227 13.08 -27.59 -6.44
C GLU A 227 11.69 -28.13 -6.01
N ASP A 228 11.64 -29.42 -5.65
CA ASP A 228 10.44 -30.08 -5.13
C ASP A 228 10.21 -29.88 -3.63
N LEU A 229 10.99 -28.98 -3.00
CA LEU A 229 10.99 -28.69 -1.56
C LEU A 229 11.45 -29.85 -0.67
N SER A 230 11.98 -30.93 -1.25
CA SER A 230 12.71 -31.94 -0.47
C SER A 230 14.10 -31.44 -0.07
N HIS A 231 14.72 -32.10 0.89
CA HIS A 231 16.04 -31.73 1.40
C HIS A 231 17.09 -32.81 1.10
N GLU A 232 18.24 -32.38 0.64
CA GLU A 232 19.42 -33.20 0.46
C GLU A 232 20.50 -32.79 1.45
N VAL A 233 21.12 -33.78 2.09
CA VAL A 233 22.24 -33.55 3.01
C VAL A 233 23.57 -33.89 2.32
N ILE A 234 24.40 -32.88 2.13
CA ILE A 234 25.70 -32.99 1.49
C ILE A 234 26.78 -32.92 2.58
N GLN A 235 27.61 -33.93 2.66
CA GLN A 235 28.76 -33.93 3.59
C GLN A 235 29.87 -33.01 3.08
N VAL A 236 30.46 -32.23 3.99
CA VAL A 236 31.51 -31.26 3.70
C VAL A 236 32.78 -31.62 4.45
N ASP A 237 33.84 -31.92 3.71
CA ASP A 237 35.17 -32.05 4.27
C ASP A 237 35.81 -30.67 4.48
N VAL A 238 35.46 -30.02 5.58
CA VAL A 238 35.99 -28.69 5.91
C VAL A 238 37.49 -28.69 6.09
N LYS A 239 38.07 -29.79 6.65
CA LYS A 239 39.49 -29.92 6.82
C LYS A 239 40.25 -29.95 5.48
N GLY A 240 39.76 -30.76 4.55
CA GLY A 240 40.31 -30.82 3.20
C GLY A 240 40.13 -29.51 2.43
N LEU A 241 39.01 -28.82 2.59
CA LEU A 241 38.78 -27.50 2.00
C LEU A 241 39.79 -26.46 2.49
N LEU A 242 40.05 -26.42 3.81
CA LEU A 242 40.98 -25.44 4.38
C LEU A 242 42.44 -25.72 3.97
N ASN A 243 42.81 -27.00 3.88
CA ASN A 243 44.15 -27.44 3.49
C ASN A 243 44.38 -27.46 1.97
N GLY A 244 43.31 -27.24 1.16
CA GLY A 244 43.38 -27.28 -0.30
C GLY A 244 43.47 -28.68 -0.90
N THR A 245 43.15 -29.73 -0.13
CA THR A 245 43.13 -31.14 -0.57
C THR A 245 41.76 -31.59 -1.07
N ALA A 246 40.69 -30.87 -0.72
CA ALA A 246 39.33 -31.08 -1.24
C ALA A 246 38.89 -29.92 -2.12
N ALA A 247 38.08 -30.20 -3.14
CA ALA A 247 37.49 -29.20 -3.97
C ALA A 247 36.47 -28.36 -3.20
N ASP A 248 36.42 -27.06 -3.49
CA ASP A 248 35.44 -26.17 -2.86
C ASP A 248 34.04 -26.49 -3.39
N ILE A 249 33.03 -26.40 -2.56
CA ILE A 249 31.65 -26.75 -2.89
C ILE A 249 30.88 -25.46 -3.22
N PRO A 250 30.28 -25.42 -4.40
CA PRO A 250 29.41 -24.27 -4.75
C PRO A 250 28.14 -24.31 -3.92
N LEU A 251 27.76 -23.14 -3.39
CA LEU A 251 26.55 -22.95 -2.63
C LEU A 251 25.38 -22.65 -3.58
N GLN A 252 24.20 -23.07 -3.19
CA GLN A 252 22.94 -22.74 -3.82
C GLN A 252 22.06 -21.92 -2.88
N LYS A 253 21.06 -21.27 -3.47
CA LYS A 253 20.05 -20.54 -2.72
C LYS A 253 19.42 -21.43 -1.65
N ASN A 254 19.25 -20.89 -0.47
CA ASN A 254 18.70 -21.53 0.72
C ASN A 254 19.57 -22.62 1.36
N ASP A 255 20.80 -22.88 0.87
CA ASP A 255 21.71 -23.79 1.54
C ASP A 255 21.95 -23.36 2.99
N ILE A 256 21.94 -24.33 3.90
CA ILE A 256 22.33 -24.16 5.30
C ILE A 256 23.59 -24.98 5.57
N LEU A 257 24.71 -24.30 5.76
CA LEU A 257 25.95 -24.94 6.17
C LEU A 257 25.96 -25.08 7.68
N TYR A 258 26.00 -26.30 8.18
CA TYR A 258 26.14 -26.58 9.61
C TYR A 258 27.51 -27.17 9.92
N ILE A 259 28.23 -26.52 10.82
CA ILE A 259 29.54 -26.96 11.31
C ILE A 259 29.40 -27.28 12.81
N PRO A 260 29.31 -28.56 13.17
CA PRO A 260 29.10 -28.94 14.57
C PRO A 260 30.30 -28.57 15.44
N SER A 261 30.04 -28.38 16.73
CA SER A 261 31.06 -28.31 17.76
C SER A 261 31.47 -29.74 18.20
N ILE A 262 32.69 -29.92 18.70
CA ILE A 262 33.11 -31.15 19.36
C ILE A 262 32.24 -31.51 20.58
N HIS A 263 31.55 -30.51 21.14
CA HIS A 263 30.63 -30.65 22.26
C HIS A 263 29.25 -31.15 21.86
N ASP A 264 28.89 -31.06 20.58
CA ASP A 264 27.61 -31.54 20.04
C ASP A 264 27.60 -33.06 19.77
N LEU A 265 28.70 -33.73 19.99
CA LEU A 265 28.92 -35.14 19.68
C LEU A 265 28.61 -36.09 20.84
N LYS A 266 27.84 -35.69 21.82
CA LYS A 266 27.43 -36.52 22.95
C LYS A 266 26.30 -37.45 22.60
#